data_624b6c2e84bb0269d603409912d6be50
#
_entry.id   624b6c2e84bb0269d603409912d6be50
#
_cell.length_a   1.000
_cell.length_b   1.000
_cell.length_c   1.000
_cell.angle_alpha   90.00
_cell.angle_beta   90.00
_cell.angle_gamma   90.00
#
_symmetry.space_group_name_H-M   'P 1'
#
loop_
_entity.id
_entity.type
_entity.pdbx_description
1 polymer ?
#
loop_
_entity_poly.entity_id
_entity_poly.type
_entity_poly.pdbx_seq_one_letter_code
_entity_poly.pdbx_strand_id
1 'polypeptide(L)'
;VKILVVACCLAAAVAAVHLRAQETRGSGGVGLSETPTAGARGPSGLGRPPTARELEAWDISIGADGSSLPPGSGSATQGALMFTQRACSTCHGPTGKEGPAPVLVGGKGGFDESYYPIVTWPFATMIWDFIHRAMPYDRPGRLTPDEAYALTAFLLFRNGIIQEDDVMDAKSLPKVQMPHRSEYKVPEPWTPGTPRGLQNKVSK
;
A
#
# COMPACT_ATOMS: atom_id res chain seq x y z
N VAL A 1 -29.35 28.63 47.34
CA VAL A 1 -27.99 29.17 47.14
C VAL A 1 -27.03 28.07 46.60
N LYS A 2 -27.04 26.83 47.15
CA LYS A 2 -26.15 25.74 46.70
C LYS A 2 -26.45 25.25 45.27
N ILE A 3 -27.71 25.26 44.84
CA ILE A 3 -28.11 24.82 43.48
C ILE A 3 -27.65 25.82 42.40
N LEU A 4 -27.67 27.10 42.71
CA LEU A 4 -27.26 28.14 41.75
C LEU A 4 -25.75 28.14 41.50
N VAL A 5 -24.94 27.81 42.49
CA VAL A 5 -23.47 27.73 42.37
C VAL A 5 -23.06 26.53 41.50
N VAL A 6 -23.73 25.39 41.65
CA VAL A 6 -23.44 24.20 40.83
C VAL A 6 -23.79 24.42 39.34
N ALA A 7 -24.90 25.12 39.08
CA ALA A 7 -25.29 25.43 37.69
C ALA A 7 -24.32 26.40 37.03
N CYS A 8 -23.74 27.36 37.74
CA CYS A 8 -22.76 28.30 37.22
C CYS A 8 -21.40 27.59 36.91
N CYS A 9 -20.98 26.66 37.76
CA CYS A 9 -19.73 25.90 37.54
C CYS A 9 -19.84 24.95 36.35
N LEU A 10 -20.99 24.30 36.11
CA LEU A 10 -21.22 23.46 34.96
C LEU A 10 -21.26 24.25 33.65
N ALA A 11 -21.86 25.44 33.64
CA ALA A 11 -21.88 26.31 32.48
C ALA A 11 -20.48 26.81 32.10
N ALA A 12 -19.64 27.13 33.07
CA ALA A 12 -18.24 27.53 32.83
C ALA A 12 -17.38 26.38 32.29
N ALA A 13 -17.60 25.14 32.74
CA ALA A 13 -16.87 23.97 32.26
C ALA A 13 -17.23 23.63 30.79
N VAL A 14 -18.49 23.75 30.40
CA VAL A 14 -18.94 23.53 29.01
C VAL A 14 -18.39 24.60 28.08
N ALA A 15 -18.34 25.87 28.51
CA ALA A 15 -17.74 26.95 27.70
C ALA A 15 -16.23 26.73 27.48
N ALA A 16 -15.49 26.25 28.47
CA ALA A 16 -14.06 26.00 28.37
C ALA A 16 -13.74 24.82 27.39
N VAL A 17 -14.59 23.79 27.34
CA VAL A 17 -14.45 22.69 26.39
C VAL A 17 -14.74 23.15 24.96
N HIS A 18 -15.72 24.04 24.76
CA HIS A 18 -16.00 24.58 23.43
C HIS A 18 -14.90 25.54 22.93
N LEU A 19 -14.29 26.34 23.79
CA LEU A 19 -13.15 27.17 23.38
C LEU A 19 -11.93 26.34 22.96
N ARG A 20 -11.60 25.25 23.69
CA ARG A 20 -10.50 24.36 23.31
C ARG A 20 -10.76 23.59 22.01
N ALA A 21 -12.02 23.26 21.73
CA ALA A 21 -12.38 22.59 20.47
C ALA A 21 -12.27 23.53 19.25
N GLN A 22 -12.32 24.83 19.44
CA GLN A 22 -12.12 25.82 18.38
C GLN A 22 -10.64 26.14 18.12
N GLU A 23 -9.79 26.11 19.15
CA GLU A 23 -8.34 26.33 18.98
C GLU A 23 -7.64 25.19 18.20
N THR A 24 -8.14 23.97 18.25
CA THR A 24 -7.60 22.85 17.47
C THR A 24 -8.08 22.82 16.02
N ARG A 25 -9.04 23.64 15.62
CA ARG A 25 -9.51 23.78 14.23
C ARG A 25 -8.83 24.90 13.44
N GLY A 26 -7.98 25.66 14.04
CA GLY A 26 -7.40 26.88 13.48
C GLY A 26 -5.90 26.80 13.23
N SER A 27 -5.36 25.71 12.67
CA SER A 27 -3.97 25.71 12.21
C SER A 27 -3.67 24.62 11.18
N GLY A 28 -4.66 24.21 10.42
CA GLY A 28 -4.45 23.49 9.17
C GLY A 28 -4.41 24.48 8.01
N GLY A 29 -3.70 25.57 8.17
CA GLY A 29 -3.39 26.46 7.08
C GLY A 29 -2.53 25.70 6.09
N VAL A 30 -3.15 25.24 4.98
CA VAL A 30 -2.44 24.91 3.77
C VAL A 30 -1.70 26.16 3.36
N GLY A 31 -0.46 26.29 3.81
CA GLY A 31 0.46 27.33 3.37
C GLY A 31 0.74 27.14 1.88
N LEU A 32 -0.18 27.58 1.05
CA LEU A 32 0.03 27.75 -0.38
C LEU A 32 0.86 29.01 -0.58
N SER A 33 2.08 29.02 -0.15
CA SER A 33 3.03 30.10 -0.47
C SER A 33 4.46 29.55 -0.52
N GLU A 34 4.67 28.53 -1.34
CA GLU A 34 5.92 28.45 -2.05
C GLU A 34 5.63 28.93 -3.46
N THR A 35 5.87 30.25 -3.67
CA THR A 35 6.05 30.78 -5.01
C THR A 35 7.10 29.90 -5.67
N PRO A 36 6.79 29.20 -6.77
CA PRO A 36 7.80 28.41 -7.45
C PRO A 36 8.92 29.37 -7.82
N THR A 37 10.08 29.25 -7.19
CA THR A 37 11.29 29.90 -7.69
C THR A 37 11.34 29.53 -9.17
N ALA A 38 11.42 30.49 -10.06
CA ALA A 38 11.45 30.28 -11.50
C ALA A 38 12.61 29.33 -11.82
N GLY A 39 12.37 28.03 -11.62
CA GLY A 39 13.32 26.96 -11.80
C GLY A 39 13.74 26.92 -13.26
N ALA A 40 15.00 26.66 -13.49
CA ALA A 40 15.57 26.55 -14.81
C ALA A 40 14.65 25.79 -15.75
N ARG A 41 14.23 26.43 -16.82
CA ARG A 41 13.47 25.77 -17.88
C ARG A 41 14.32 24.61 -18.40
N GLY A 42 13.68 23.45 -18.62
CA GLY A 42 14.36 22.33 -19.24
C GLY A 42 15.02 22.73 -20.57
N PRO A 43 15.90 21.91 -21.15
CA PRO A 43 16.63 22.21 -22.37
C PRO A 43 15.76 22.66 -23.54
N SER A 44 14.51 22.25 -23.58
CA SER A 44 13.50 22.64 -24.58
C SER A 44 12.79 23.97 -24.27
N GLY A 45 13.01 24.58 -23.11
CA GLY A 45 12.29 25.77 -22.66
C GLY A 45 10.83 25.52 -22.29
N LEU A 46 10.38 24.27 -22.30
CA LEU A 46 9.01 23.83 -21.98
C LEU A 46 8.95 23.25 -20.57
N GLY A 47 7.90 23.62 -19.85
CA GLY A 47 7.65 23.11 -18.52
C GLY A 47 8.65 23.62 -17.46
N ARG A 48 8.60 22.99 -16.30
CA ARG A 48 9.52 23.18 -15.17
C ARG A 48 9.79 21.84 -14.49
N PRO A 49 10.88 21.69 -13.76
CA PRO A 49 11.05 20.56 -12.86
C PRO A 49 9.90 20.51 -11.83
N PRO A 50 9.38 19.33 -11.50
CA PRO A 50 8.39 19.21 -10.43
C PRO A 50 9.04 19.55 -9.08
N THR A 51 8.24 20.06 -8.15
CA THR A 51 8.66 20.25 -6.77
C THR A 51 8.70 18.91 -6.03
N ALA A 52 9.46 18.84 -4.91
CA ALA A 52 9.49 17.63 -4.08
C ALA A 52 8.09 17.20 -3.63
N ARG A 53 7.21 18.16 -3.27
CA ARG A 53 5.82 17.88 -2.87
C ARG A 53 4.99 17.31 -4.01
N GLU A 54 5.20 17.76 -5.25
CA GLU A 54 4.52 17.18 -6.41
C GLU A 54 5.02 15.75 -6.68
N LEU A 55 6.32 15.52 -6.53
CA LEU A 55 6.88 14.17 -6.66
C LEU A 55 6.37 13.22 -5.58
N GLU A 56 6.32 13.66 -4.32
CA GLU A 56 5.82 12.87 -3.18
C GLU A 56 4.39 12.37 -3.42
N ALA A 57 3.52 13.19 -4.01
CA ALA A 57 2.15 12.80 -4.32
C ALA A 57 2.04 11.71 -5.41
N TRP A 58 3.07 11.58 -6.25
CA TRP A 58 3.12 10.60 -7.34
C TRP A 58 4.00 9.39 -7.04
N ASP A 59 4.96 9.55 -6.13
CA ASP A 59 5.86 8.48 -5.72
C ASP A 59 5.22 7.65 -4.61
N ILE A 60 4.34 6.78 -5.03
CA ILE A 60 3.66 5.80 -4.16
C ILE A 60 4.26 4.40 -4.30
N SER A 61 5.44 4.30 -4.89
CA SER A 61 6.11 3.02 -5.12
C SER A 61 6.66 2.44 -3.83
N ILE A 62 6.48 1.15 -3.64
CA ILE A 62 7.05 0.43 -2.51
C ILE A 62 8.26 -0.38 -2.98
N GLY A 63 9.40 -0.15 -2.35
CA GLY A 63 10.62 -0.89 -2.65
C GLY A 63 10.55 -2.37 -2.25
N ALA A 64 11.32 -3.19 -2.93
CA ALA A 64 11.47 -4.61 -2.58
C ALA A 64 12.01 -4.81 -1.14
N ASP A 65 12.82 -3.87 -0.68
CA ASP A 65 13.39 -3.77 0.67
C ASP A 65 12.42 -3.19 1.71
N GLY A 66 11.22 -2.81 1.29
CA GLY A 66 10.22 -2.15 2.13
C GLY A 66 10.38 -0.64 2.23
N SER A 67 11.26 -0.03 1.46
CA SER A 67 11.33 1.43 1.38
C SER A 67 9.98 2.00 0.97
N SER A 68 9.59 3.09 1.61
CA SER A 68 8.30 3.77 1.44
C SER A 68 7.06 3.01 1.94
N LEU A 69 7.20 1.87 2.63
CA LEU A 69 6.07 1.25 3.31
C LEU A 69 5.54 2.18 4.42
N PRO A 70 4.26 2.55 4.41
CA PRO A 70 3.69 3.40 5.44
C PRO A 70 3.60 2.68 6.79
N PRO A 71 3.52 3.42 7.91
CA PRO A 71 3.19 2.84 9.21
C PRO A 71 1.86 2.10 9.17
N GLY A 72 1.80 0.99 9.90
CA GLY A 72 0.61 0.15 10.00
C GLY A 72 0.99 -1.30 10.24
N SER A 73 -0.01 -2.14 10.51
CA SER A 73 0.19 -3.57 10.74
C SER A 73 -1.09 -4.37 10.53
N GLY A 74 -0.95 -5.68 10.30
CA GLY A 74 -2.08 -6.59 10.23
C GLY A 74 -1.69 -8.05 10.32
N SER A 75 -2.60 -8.88 10.84
CA SER A 75 -2.48 -10.33 10.95
C SER A 75 -3.33 -11.05 9.93
N ALA A 76 -3.06 -12.35 9.72
CA ALA A 76 -3.87 -13.17 8.83
C ALA A 76 -5.33 -13.29 9.28
N THR A 77 -5.58 -13.35 10.58
CA THR A 77 -6.94 -13.36 11.14
C THR A 77 -7.72 -12.09 10.82
N GLN A 78 -7.08 -10.93 10.98
CA GLN A 78 -7.68 -9.65 10.59
C GLN A 78 -7.93 -9.59 9.08
N GLY A 79 -6.98 -10.07 8.29
CA GLY A 79 -7.10 -10.13 6.83
C GLY A 79 -8.23 -11.01 6.34
N ALA A 80 -8.52 -12.13 7.01
CA ALA A 80 -9.66 -12.98 6.71
C ALA A 80 -11.00 -12.24 6.85
N LEU A 81 -11.14 -11.42 7.89
CA LEU A 81 -12.30 -10.55 8.08
C LEU A 81 -12.38 -9.49 6.98
N MET A 82 -11.26 -8.82 6.70
CA MET A 82 -11.18 -7.79 5.66
C MET A 82 -11.48 -8.35 4.27
N PHE A 83 -11.03 -9.57 3.97
CA PHE A 83 -11.29 -10.24 2.69
C PHE A 83 -12.77 -10.37 2.37
N THR A 84 -13.58 -10.60 3.40
CA THR A 84 -15.04 -10.62 3.29
C THR A 84 -15.64 -9.22 3.31
N GLN A 85 -15.25 -8.37 4.28
CA GLN A 85 -15.82 -7.04 4.49
C GLN A 85 -15.55 -6.07 3.35
N ARG A 86 -14.38 -6.18 2.69
CA ARG A 86 -13.99 -5.39 1.53
C ARG A 86 -14.40 -6.03 0.19
N ALA A 87 -15.24 -7.07 0.26
CA ALA A 87 -15.81 -7.78 -0.89
C ALA A 87 -14.79 -8.43 -1.84
N CYS A 88 -13.56 -8.70 -1.36
CA CYS A 88 -12.54 -9.41 -2.15
C CYS A 88 -13.05 -10.79 -2.60
N SER A 89 -13.76 -11.48 -1.70
CA SER A 89 -14.37 -12.79 -1.95
C SER A 89 -15.41 -12.81 -3.07
N THR A 90 -16.01 -11.66 -3.41
CA THR A 90 -16.98 -11.56 -4.51
C THR A 90 -16.33 -11.86 -5.86
N CYS A 91 -15.10 -11.41 -6.06
CA CYS A 91 -14.36 -11.61 -7.30
C CYS A 91 -13.39 -12.79 -7.23
N HIS A 92 -12.72 -13.01 -6.08
CA HIS A 92 -11.71 -14.06 -5.92
C HIS A 92 -12.23 -15.37 -5.31
N GLY A 93 -13.52 -15.41 -4.93
CA GLY A 93 -14.12 -16.53 -4.22
C GLY A 93 -13.82 -16.55 -2.71
N PRO A 94 -14.58 -17.29 -1.92
CA PRO A 94 -14.49 -17.28 -0.46
C PRO A 94 -13.13 -17.75 0.07
N THR A 95 -12.42 -18.59 -0.69
CA THR A 95 -11.08 -19.07 -0.30
C THR A 95 -9.95 -18.48 -1.14
N GLY A 96 -10.28 -17.56 -2.07
CA GLY A 96 -9.32 -16.94 -2.99
C GLY A 96 -9.01 -17.78 -4.24
N LYS A 97 -9.89 -18.76 -4.59
CA LYS A 97 -9.67 -19.70 -5.71
C LYS A 97 -10.84 -19.82 -6.67
N GLU A 98 -12.07 -19.54 -6.24
CA GLU A 98 -13.29 -19.99 -6.89
C GLU A 98 -13.97 -18.90 -7.72
N GLY A 99 -13.49 -17.66 -7.63
CA GLY A 99 -14.13 -16.53 -8.28
C GLY A 99 -13.74 -16.37 -9.76
N PRO A 100 -14.38 -15.42 -10.46
CA PRO A 100 -14.05 -15.12 -11.85
C PRO A 100 -12.72 -14.35 -12.01
N ALA A 101 -12.19 -13.75 -10.94
CA ALA A 101 -10.92 -13.05 -10.94
C ALA A 101 -9.74 -14.03 -10.78
N PRO A 102 -8.50 -13.59 -11.04
CA PRO A 102 -7.32 -14.43 -10.88
C PRO A 102 -7.24 -15.11 -9.50
N VAL A 103 -6.78 -16.35 -9.50
CA VAL A 103 -6.58 -17.15 -8.30
C VAL A 103 -5.49 -16.52 -7.42
N LEU A 104 -5.79 -16.32 -6.14
CA LEU A 104 -4.88 -15.73 -5.17
C LEU A 104 -4.20 -16.77 -4.26
N VAL A 105 -4.81 -17.93 -4.10
CA VAL A 105 -4.34 -18.96 -3.16
C VAL A 105 -4.08 -20.27 -3.90
N GLY A 106 -2.89 -20.82 -3.72
CA GLY A 106 -2.43 -22.03 -4.41
C GLY A 106 -1.75 -21.68 -5.73
N GLY A 107 -1.63 -22.68 -6.58
CA GLY A 107 -0.80 -22.62 -7.79
C GLY A 107 0.52 -23.33 -7.55
N LYS A 108 1.12 -23.86 -8.62
CA LYS A 108 2.40 -24.57 -8.52
C LYS A 108 3.58 -23.62 -8.59
N GLY A 109 3.32 -22.35 -8.93
CA GLY A 109 4.34 -21.35 -9.19
C GLY A 109 5.14 -21.67 -10.46
N GLY A 110 5.37 -20.67 -11.26
CA GLY A 110 6.14 -20.74 -12.49
C GLY A 110 5.75 -19.57 -13.37
N PHE A 111 6.72 -18.99 -14.07
CA PHE A 111 6.45 -17.86 -14.97
C PHE A 111 5.69 -18.29 -16.26
N ASP A 112 5.49 -19.59 -16.44
CA ASP A 112 4.81 -20.17 -17.59
C ASP A 112 3.29 -20.32 -17.37
N GLU A 113 2.80 -20.10 -16.17
CA GLU A 113 1.37 -20.19 -15.87
C GLU A 113 0.67 -18.93 -16.37
N SER A 114 -0.45 -19.09 -17.06
CA SER A 114 -1.30 -18.00 -17.57
C SER A 114 -1.84 -17.07 -16.47
N TYR A 115 -1.73 -17.49 -15.24
CA TYR A 115 -2.06 -16.75 -14.03
C TYR A 115 -0.79 -16.67 -13.19
N TYR A 116 -0.38 -15.47 -12.84
CA TYR A 116 0.71 -15.21 -11.91
C TYR A 116 0.22 -15.38 -10.46
N PRO A 117 0.20 -16.59 -9.90
CA PRO A 117 -0.24 -16.75 -8.52
C PRO A 117 0.71 -15.99 -7.60
N ILE A 118 0.19 -15.55 -6.47
CA ILE A 118 0.95 -14.73 -5.49
C ILE A 118 2.28 -15.38 -5.09
N VAL A 119 2.33 -16.71 -5.05
CA VAL A 119 3.54 -17.48 -4.72
C VAL A 119 4.71 -17.23 -5.70
N THR A 120 4.46 -16.81 -6.94
CA THR A 120 5.51 -16.50 -7.92
C THR A 120 6.12 -15.12 -7.74
N TRP A 121 5.53 -14.26 -6.94
CA TRP A 121 6.03 -12.92 -6.73
C TRP A 121 7.30 -12.96 -5.88
N PRO A 122 8.37 -12.28 -6.31
CA PRO A 122 9.67 -12.40 -5.64
C PRO A 122 9.73 -11.69 -4.29
N PHE A 123 8.82 -10.74 -4.02
CA PHE A 123 8.82 -9.94 -2.79
C PHE A 123 7.40 -9.80 -2.25
N ALA A 124 7.24 -10.01 -0.95
CA ALA A 124 5.94 -9.85 -0.28
C ALA A 124 5.47 -8.38 -0.30
N THR A 125 6.38 -7.42 -0.34
CA THR A 125 6.09 -5.99 -0.48
C THR A 125 5.31 -5.67 -1.75
N MET A 126 5.52 -6.42 -2.84
CA MET A 126 4.76 -6.25 -4.08
C MET A 126 3.28 -6.60 -3.92
N ILE A 127 2.97 -7.60 -3.08
CA ILE A 127 1.59 -7.99 -2.78
C ILE A 127 0.88 -6.85 -2.07
N TRP A 128 1.53 -6.29 -1.04
CA TRP A 128 1.03 -5.15 -0.29
C TRP A 128 0.77 -3.95 -1.20
N ASP A 129 1.77 -3.60 -2.01
CA ASP A 129 1.72 -2.48 -2.94
C ASP A 129 0.58 -2.62 -3.95
N PHE A 130 0.43 -3.80 -4.55
CA PHE A 130 -0.65 -4.07 -5.50
C PHE A 130 -2.04 -3.98 -4.84
N ILE A 131 -2.19 -4.57 -3.66
CA ILE A 131 -3.45 -4.50 -2.91
C ILE A 131 -3.80 -3.05 -2.59
N HIS A 132 -2.85 -2.29 -2.06
CA HIS A 132 -3.08 -0.91 -1.64
C HIS A 132 -3.40 0.02 -2.82
N ARG A 133 -2.68 -0.13 -3.95
CA ARG A 133 -2.85 0.73 -5.12
C ARG A 133 -3.98 0.34 -6.05
N ALA A 134 -4.22 -0.95 -6.23
CA ALA A 134 -5.06 -1.46 -7.31
C ALA A 134 -6.33 -2.16 -6.85
N MET A 135 -6.45 -2.51 -5.57
CA MET A 135 -7.60 -3.24 -5.03
C MET A 135 -8.38 -2.42 -3.98
N PRO A 136 -9.71 -2.62 -3.86
CA PRO A 136 -10.58 -3.36 -4.77
C PRO A 136 -10.61 -2.74 -6.16
N TYR A 137 -10.73 -3.56 -7.21
CA TYR A 137 -10.63 -3.12 -8.62
C TYR A 137 -11.61 -2.00 -8.99
N ASP A 138 -12.81 -2.02 -8.43
CA ASP A 138 -13.85 -0.99 -8.64
C ASP A 138 -13.61 0.30 -7.83
N ARG A 139 -12.72 0.25 -6.84
CA ARG A 139 -12.42 1.37 -5.92
C ARG A 139 -10.96 1.35 -5.46
N PRO A 140 -9.99 1.48 -6.36
CA PRO A 140 -8.57 1.42 -6.01
C PRO A 140 -8.15 2.53 -5.04
N GLY A 141 -7.16 2.27 -4.20
CA GLY A 141 -6.62 3.23 -3.23
C GLY A 141 -7.53 3.53 -2.04
N ARG A 142 -8.55 2.70 -1.76
CA ARG A 142 -9.50 2.91 -0.64
C ARG A 142 -9.13 2.15 0.63
N LEU A 143 -8.20 1.24 0.54
CA LEU A 143 -7.74 0.48 1.70
C LEU A 143 -6.77 1.32 2.53
N THR A 144 -6.93 1.25 3.85
CA THR A 144 -5.93 1.80 4.76
C THR A 144 -4.66 0.94 4.75
N PRO A 145 -3.51 1.47 5.20
CA PRO A 145 -2.29 0.67 5.34
C PRO A 145 -2.50 -0.59 6.17
N ASP A 146 -3.21 -0.50 7.31
CA ASP A 146 -3.50 -1.66 8.17
C ASP A 146 -4.31 -2.74 7.43
N GLU A 147 -5.32 -2.34 6.68
CA GLU A 147 -6.14 -3.26 5.88
C GLU A 147 -5.30 -3.94 4.80
N ALA A 148 -4.40 -3.21 4.15
CA ALA A 148 -3.50 -3.78 3.15
C ALA A 148 -2.49 -4.75 3.79
N TYR A 149 -1.94 -4.44 4.98
CA TYR A 149 -1.10 -5.36 5.75
C TYR A 149 -1.86 -6.63 6.15
N ALA A 150 -3.07 -6.48 6.68
CA ALA A 150 -3.90 -7.59 7.08
C ALA A 150 -4.25 -8.52 5.90
N LEU A 151 -4.68 -7.95 4.77
CA LEU A 151 -4.98 -8.71 3.56
C LEU A 151 -3.74 -9.41 3.01
N THR A 152 -2.58 -8.74 3.05
CA THR A 152 -1.30 -9.34 2.64
C THR A 152 -0.94 -10.50 3.55
N ALA A 153 -1.03 -10.33 4.87
CA ALA A 153 -0.79 -11.41 5.84
C ALA A 153 -1.73 -12.61 5.60
N PHE A 154 -3.01 -12.36 5.37
CA PHE A 154 -3.98 -13.40 5.07
C PHE A 154 -3.58 -14.19 3.82
N LEU A 155 -3.21 -13.52 2.73
CA LEU A 155 -2.84 -14.21 1.50
C LEU A 155 -1.51 -14.97 1.63
N LEU A 156 -0.53 -14.43 2.36
CA LEU A 156 0.72 -15.13 2.66
C LEU A 156 0.46 -16.38 3.50
N PHE A 157 -0.36 -16.30 4.55
CA PHE A 157 -0.75 -17.42 5.38
C PHE A 157 -1.51 -18.48 4.56
N ARG A 158 -2.48 -18.09 3.77
CA ARG A 158 -3.27 -19.01 2.93
C ARG A 158 -2.43 -19.74 1.88
N ASN A 159 -1.29 -19.19 1.52
CA ASN A 159 -0.30 -19.80 0.64
C ASN A 159 0.80 -20.56 1.41
N GLY A 160 0.72 -20.67 2.73
CA GLY A 160 1.67 -21.41 3.56
C GLY A 160 3.05 -20.75 3.68
N ILE A 161 3.15 -19.45 3.46
CA ILE A 161 4.41 -18.68 3.46
C ILE A 161 4.74 -18.16 4.86
N ILE A 162 3.73 -17.82 5.65
CA ILE A 162 3.85 -17.37 7.05
C ILE A 162 2.90 -18.17 7.94
N GLN A 163 3.02 -18.00 9.27
CA GLN A 163 2.09 -18.57 10.24
C GLN A 163 0.88 -17.65 10.45
N GLU A 164 -0.20 -18.19 11.02
CA GLU A 164 -1.47 -17.46 11.21
C GLU A 164 -1.33 -16.28 12.19
N ASP A 165 -0.47 -16.41 13.18
CA ASP A 165 -0.22 -15.44 14.23
C ASP A 165 0.87 -14.42 13.87
N ASP A 166 1.53 -14.58 12.72
CA ASP A 166 2.50 -13.61 12.24
C ASP A 166 1.83 -12.27 11.93
N VAL A 167 2.45 -11.19 12.40
CA VAL A 167 2.00 -9.82 12.13
C VAL A 167 2.89 -9.20 11.06
N MET A 168 2.25 -8.74 9.99
CA MET A 168 2.94 -8.00 8.93
C MET A 168 2.88 -6.50 9.20
N ASP A 169 4.03 -5.86 9.11
CA ASP A 169 4.24 -4.43 9.21
C ASP A 169 5.40 -3.98 8.29
N ALA A 170 5.76 -2.70 8.32
CA ALA A 170 6.86 -2.16 7.51
C ALA A 170 8.23 -2.81 7.79
N LYS A 171 8.41 -3.49 8.93
CA LYS A 171 9.67 -4.13 9.32
C LYS A 171 9.67 -5.63 9.06
N SER A 172 8.54 -6.30 9.23
CA SER A 172 8.40 -7.76 9.09
C SER A 172 8.16 -8.16 7.63
N LEU A 173 7.32 -7.41 6.91
CA LEU A 173 6.93 -7.74 5.53
C LEU A 173 8.12 -7.89 4.56
N PRO A 174 9.14 -7.00 4.56
CA PRO A 174 10.29 -7.16 3.65
C PRO A 174 11.16 -8.38 3.94
N LYS A 175 11.03 -8.98 5.14
CA LYS A 175 11.81 -10.15 5.56
C LYS A 175 11.17 -11.47 5.16
N VAL A 176 9.94 -11.45 4.68
CA VAL A 176 9.23 -12.65 4.23
C VAL A 176 9.99 -13.28 3.07
N GLN A 177 10.29 -14.56 3.22
CA GLN A 177 10.97 -15.33 2.17
C GLN A 177 9.94 -15.91 1.21
N MET A 178 9.80 -15.25 0.07
CA MET A 178 8.91 -15.74 -0.99
C MET A 178 9.50 -16.98 -1.67
N PRO A 179 8.67 -17.98 -2.01
CA PRO A 179 9.14 -19.27 -2.54
C PRO A 179 10.03 -19.14 -3.79
N HIS A 180 9.70 -18.24 -4.71
CA HIS A 180 10.41 -18.07 -5.99
C HIS A 180 11.37 -16.88 -6.02
N ARG A 181 11.72 -16.33 -4.86
CA ARG A 181 12.61 -15.17 -4.75
C ARG A 181 13.97 -15.40 -5.46
N SER A 182 14.54 -16.58 -5.31
CA SER A 182 15.85 -16.91 -5.89
C SER A 182 15.86 -17.02 -7.42
N GLU A 183 14.69 -17.19 -8.02
CA GLU A 183 14.52 -17.25 -9.47
C GLU A 183 14.49 -15.86 -10.10
N TYR A 184 14.20 -14.82 -9.29
CA TYR A 184 14.19 -13.45 -9.74
C TYR A 184 15.62 -12.94 -9.96
N LYS A 185 15.90 -12.57 -11.19
CA LYS A 185 17.19 -11.95 -11.58
C LYS A 185 16.95 -10.49 -11.91
N VAL A 186 17.66 -9.62 -11.23
CA VAL A 186 17.68 -8.20 -11.58
C VAL A 186 18.40 -8.10 -12.95
N PRO A 187 17.76 -7.49 -13.95
CA PRO A 187 18.44 -7.26 -15.24
C PRO A 187 19.69 -6.40 -15.04
N GLU A 188 20.73 -6.67 -15.83
CA GLU A 188 21.90 -5.80 -15.85
C GLU A 188 21.50 -4.35 -16.15
N PRO A 189 22.09 -3.36 -15.46
CA PRO A 189 21.81 -1.97 -15.74
C PRO A 189 22.08 -1.67 -17.22
N TRP A 190 21.11 -1.05 -17.87
CA TRP A 190 21.30 -0.62 -19.24
C TRP A 190 22.34 0.52 -19.30
N THR A 191 23.28 0.42 -20.22
CA THR A 191 24.24 1.47 -20.52
C THR A 191 24.04 1.99 -21.94
N PRO A 192 24.22 3.30 -22.21
CA PRO A 192 24.14 3.85 -23.55
C PRO A 192 25.06 3.11 -24.53
N GLY A 193 24.53 2.72 -25.70
CA GLY A 193 25.27 1.93 -26.71
C GLY A 193 25.11 0.43 -26.58
N THR A 194 24.59 -0.08 -25.48
CA THR A 194 24.24 -1.51 -25.38
C THR A 194 23.01 -1.79 -26.24
N PRO A 195 23.05 -2.72 -27.21
CA PRO A 195 21.87 -3.10 -27.95
C PRO A 195 20.78 -3.57 -26.99
N ARG A 196 19.56 -3.04 -27.10
CA ARG A 196 18.41 -3.59 -26.41
C ARG A 196 18.11 -4.95 -27.02
N GLY A 197 18.68 -5.97 -26.42
CA GLY A 197 18.47 -7.34 -26.87
C GLY A 197 17.05 -7.80 -26.55
N LEU A 198 16.10 -7.47 -27.38
CA LEU A 198 14.94 -8.31 -27.56
C LEU A 198 15.42 -9.59 -28.23
N GLN A 199 16.13 -10.42 -27.47
CA GLN A 199 16.36 -11.78 -27.90
C GLN A 199 15.04 -12.53 -27.74
N ASN A 200 14.19 -12.41 -28.75
CA ASN A 200 13.12 -13.37 -28.99
C ASN A 200 13.81 -14.72 -29.25
N LYS A 201 14.24 -15.40 -28.22
CA LYS A 201 14.40 -16.83 -28.26
C LYS A 201 13.01 -17.44 -28.23
N VAL A 202 12.28 -17.35 -29.34
CA VAL A 202 11.27 -18.35 -29.65
C VAL A 202 12.04 -19.64 -29.85
N SER A 203 12.22 -20.39 -28.78
CA SER A 203 12.65 -21.77 -28.86
C SER A 203 11.56 -22.54 -29.59
N LYS A 204 11.93 -23.08 -30.75
CA LYS A 204 11.11 -24.05 -31.49
C LYS A 204 10.89 -25.32 -30.67
#